data_4fec4d4001146b0fa757a31d31679022
#
_entry.id   4fec4d4001146b0fa757a31d31679022
#
_cell.length_a   1.000
_cell.length_b   1.000
_cell.length_c   1.000
_cell.angle_alpha   90.00
_cell.angle_beta   90.00
_cell.angle_gamma   90.00
#
_symmetry.space_group_name_H-M   'P 1'
#
loop_
_entity.id
_entity.type
_entity.pdbx_description
1 polymer ?
#
loop_
_entity_poly.entity_id
_entity_poly.type
_entity_poly.pdbx_seq_one_letter_code
_entity_poly.pdbx_strand_id
1 'polypeptide(L)'
;MLRQAYAVATSGSGKHERSEAFEKIVEEYKAQFSEEELTDEKLEMIGRYYHDVEKEAMRRAILDEGKRLDGRKTTEIRPIWIETDCLPGPHGSAIFTRGETQSLSTVTLGTKSDEKMIDDVLNHGYERFLLHYNFPPILHR
;
A
#
# COMPACT_ATOMS: atom_id res chain seq x y z
N MET A 1 -8.24 22.90 8.41
CA MET A 1 -7.67 21.54 8.31
C MET A 1 -8.75 20.44 8.16
N LEU A 2 -9.62 20.11 9.15
CA LEU A 2 -10.55 18.99 9.05
C LEU A 2 -11.48 19.06 7.82
N ARG A 3 -12.06 20.24 7.52
CA ARG A 3 -12.91 20.42 6.31
C ARG A 3 -12.14 20.22 5.01
N GLN A 4 -10.91 20.69 4.92
CA GLN A 4 -10.05 20.50 3.75
C GLN A 4 -9.66 19.04 3.60
N ALA A 5 -9.26 18.38 4.70
CA ALA A 5 -8.97 16.96 4.71
C ALA A 5 -10.19 16.10 4.30
N TYR A 6 -11.39 16.46 4.75
CA TYR A 6 -12.62 15.79 4.34
C TYR A 6 -12.90 15.97 2.84
N ALA A 7 -12.72 17.17 2.30
CA ALA A 7 -12.87 17.43 0.87
C ALA A 7 -11.89 16.59 0.01
N VAL A 8 -10.64 16.46 0.45
CA VAL A 8 -9.65 15.59 -0.20
C VAL A 8 -10.06 14.11 -0.08
N ALA A 9 -10.55 13.66 1.07
CA ALA A 9 -10.98 12.28 1.28
C ALA A 9 -12.19 11.90 0.42
N THR A 10 -13.07 12.86 0.08
CA THR A 10 -14.27 12.64 -0.75
C THR A 10 -14.05 12.89 -2.24
N SER A 11 -12.87 13.35 -2.66
CA SER A 11 -12.57 13.68 -4.07
C SER A 11 -12.55 12.47 -5.01
N GLY A 12 -12.38 11.25 -4.47
CA GLY A 12 -12.24 10.03 -5.27
C GLY A 12 -10.92 9.93 -6.05
N SER A 13 -9.94 10.76 -5.71
CA SER A 13 -8.62 10.80 -6.36
C SER A 13 -7.79 9.54 -6.10
N GLY A 14 -6.80 9.29 -6.95
CA GLY A 14 -5.81 8.24 -6.80
C GLY A 14 -5.00 8.38 -5.50
N LYS A 15 -4.32 7.33 -5.09
CA LYS A 15 -3.54 7.33 -3.83
C LYS A 15 -2.48 8.43 -3.81
N HIS A 16 -1.76 8.61 -4.92
CA HIS A 16 -0.65 9.58 -5.02
C HIS A 16 -1.17 11.03 -4.94
N GLU A 17 -2.15 11.37 -5.77
CA GLU A 17 -2.77 12.69 -5.78
C GLU A 17 -3.38 13.07 -4.43
N ARG A 18 -3.98 12.10 -3.75
CA ARG A 18 -4.55 12.31 -2.42
C ARG A 18 -3.47 12.55 -1.38
N SER A 19 -2.35 11.82 -1.42
CA SER A 19 -1.21 12.05 -0.53
C SER A 19 -0.65 13.44 -0.70
N GLU A 20 -0.40 13.87 -1.93
CA GLU A 20 0.07 15.23 -2.23
C GLU A 20 -0.91 16.32 -1.76
N ALA A 21 -2.21 16.07 -1.93
CA ALA A 21 -3.23 17.01 -1.47
C ALA A 21 -3.27 17.13 0.06
N PHE A 22 -3.07 16.04 0.79
CA PHE A 22 -2.94 16.08 2.25
C PHE A 22 -1.66 16.78 2.70
N GLU A 23 -0.53 16.55 2.04
CA GLU A 23 0.72 17.24 2.33
C GLU A 23 0.60 18.76 2.14
N LYS A 24 -0.05 19.22 1.08
CA LYS A 24 -0.32 20.65 0.84
C LYS A 24 -1.10 21.30 1.99
N ILE A 25 -2.08 20.62 2.56
CA ILE A 25 -2.83 21.15 3.71
C ILE A 25 -1.90 21.38 4.91
N VAL A 26 -0.95 20.48 5.15
CA VAL A 26 0.04 20.63 6.21
C VAL A 26 0.97 21.79 5.94
N GLU A 27 1.45 21.92 4.71
CA GLU A 27 2.33 23.02 4.30
C GLU A 27 1.65 24.39 4.42
N GLU A 28 0.41 24.51 3.96
CA GLU A 28 -0.42 25.71 4.12
C GLU A 28 -0.63 26.08 5.59
N TYR A 29 -0.76 25.08 6.45
CA TYR A 29 -0.89 25.31 7.88
C TYR A 29 0.43 25.75 8.51
N LYS A 30 1.54 25.13 8.15
CA LYS A 30 2.88 25.52 8.61
C LYS A 30 3.25 26.93 8.16
N ALA A 31 2.85 27.34 6.97
CA ALA A 31 3.10 28.67 6.42
C ALA A 31 2.42 29.82 7.21
N GLN A 32 1.50 29.51 8.13
CA GLN A 32 0.87 30.51 9.01
C GLN A 32 1.72 30.90 10.22
N PHE A 33 2.81 30.18 10.45
CA PHE A 33 3.72 30.42 11.56
C PHE A 33 5.03 31.02 11.07
N SER A 34 5.67 31.86 11.90
CA SER A 34 7.03 32.32 11.62
C SER A 34 8.06 31.20 11.83
N GLU A 35 9.23 31.33 11.22
CA GLU A 35 10.31 30.34 11.38
C GLU A 35 10.74 30.18 12.85
N GLU A 36 10.69 31.25 13.64
CA GLU A 36 11.02 31.23 15.08
C GLU A 36 9.97 30.45 15.92
N GLU A 37 8.73 30.38 15.45
CA GLU A 37 7.65 29.65 16.10
C GLU A 37 7.61 28.17 15.75
N LEU A 38 8.24 27.74 14.65
CA LEU A 38 8.31 26.37 14.17
C LEU A 38 9.51 25.63 14.78
N THR A 39 9.45 25.38 16.08
CA THR A 39 10.42 24.48 16.73
C THR A 39 10.24 23.03 16.29
N ASP A 40 11.30 22.20 16.42
CA ASP A 40 11.24 20.78 16.07
C ASP A 40 10.13 20.05 16.82
N GLU A 41 9.93 20.35 18.10
CA GLU A 41 8.82 19.79 18.89
C GLU A 41 7.45 20.17 18.32
N LYS A 42 7.28 21.41 17.87
CA LYS A 42 6.03 21.88 17.27
C LYS A 42 5.76 21.23 15.92
N LEU A 43 6.80 21.02 15.12
CA LEU A 43 6.70 20.30 13.84
C LEU A 43 6.28 18.84 14.05
N GLU A 44 6.85 18.16 15.03
CA GLU A 44 6.46 16.80 15.38
C GLU A 44 5.00 16.75 15.87
N MET A 45 4.60 17.68 16.74
CA MET A 45 3.21 17.78 17.21
C MET A 45 2.23 18.03 16.05
N ILE A 46 2.54 18.93 15.12
CA ILE A 46 1.72 19.21 13.94
C ILE A 46 1.54 17.92 13.12
N GLY A 47 2.61 17.18 12.86
CA GLY A 47 2.55 15.92 12.13
C GLY A 47 1.64 14.90 12.82
N ARG A 48 1.81 14.74 14.14
CA ARG A 48 1.02 13.78 14.94
C ARG A 48 -0.47 14.13 14.96
N TYR A 49 -0.81 15.38 15.26
CA TYR A 49 -2.22 15.82 15.31
C TYR A 49 -2.85 15.84 13.92
N TYR A 50 -2.09 16.19 12.89
CA TYR A 50 -2.62 16.16 11.54
C TYR A 50 -2.95 14.74 11.07
N HIS A 51 -2.13 13.75 11.42
CA HIS A 51 -2.43 12.35 11.13
C HIS A 51 -3.76 11.90 11.74
N ASP A 52 -4.08 12.34 12.95
CA ASP A 52 -5.38 12.06 13.56
C ASP A 52 -6.53 12.75 12.84
N VAL A 53 -6.33 13.99 12.37
CA VAL A 53 -7.31 14.72 11.54
C VAL A 53 -7.54 14.04 10.21
N GLU A 54 -6.47 13.59 9.54
CA GLU A 54 -6.55 12.84 8.29
C GLU A 54 -7.33 11.53 8.46
N LYS A 55 -6.99 10.77 9.48
CA LYS A 55 -7.65 9.52 9.82
C LYS A 55 -9.15 9.70 10.10
N GLU A 56 -9.50 10.73 10.86
CA GLU A 56 -10.90 11.07 11.15
C GLU A 56 -11.64 11.52 9.90
N ALA A 57 -11.03 12.36 9.06
CA ALA A 57 -11.60 12.81 7.80
C ALA A 57 -11.88 11.64 6.85
N MET A 58 -10.92 10.74 6.67
CA MET A 58 -11.06 9.54 5.83
C MET A 58 -12.15 8.62 6.37
N ARG A 59 -12.20 8.43 7.68
CA ARG A 59 -13.22 7.58 8.31
C ARG A 59 -14.63 8.15 8.10
N ARG A 60 -14.82 9.45 8.31
CA ARG A 60 -16.12 10.12 8.09
C ARG A 60 -16.51 10.08 6.63
N ALA A 61 -15.61 10.33 5.70
CA ALA A 61 -15.89 10.26 4.27
C ALA A 61 -16.50 8.89 3.89
N ILE A 62 -15.95 7.79 4.41
CA ILE A 62 -16.46 6.45 4.13
C ILE A 62 -17.84 6.21 4.79
N LEU A 63 -18.01 6.65 6.03
CA LEU A 63 -19.25 6.43 6.78
C LEU A 63 -20.42 7.28 6.29
N ASP A 64 -20.16 8.56 5.97
CA ASP A 64 -21.18 9.52 5.59
C ASP A 64 -21.58 9.39 4.12
N GLU A 65 -20.58 9.17 3.23
CA GLU A 65 -20.79 9.08 1.78
C GLU A 65 -21.05 7.64 1.29
N GLY A 66 -20.75 6.62 2.09
CA GLY A 66 -20.83 5.22 1.67
C GLY A 66 -19.87 4.86 0.52
N LYS A 67 -18.85 5.68 0.29
CA LYS A 67 -17.85 5.52 -0.76
C LYS A 67 -16.46 5.35 -0.16
N ARG A 68 -15.64 4.56 -0.84
CA ARG A 68 -14.23 4.43 -0.49
C ARG A 68 -13.45 5.64 -1.02
N LEU A 69 -12.24 5.84 -0.49
CA LEU A 69 -11.39 6.98 -0.83
C LEU A 69 -11.02 7.07 -2.33
N ASP A 70 -11.10 5.97 -3.05
CA ASP A 70 -10.90 5.88 -4.50
C ASP A 70 -12.22 6.02 -5.31
N GLY A 71 -13.29 6.46 -4.67
CA GLY A 71 -14.60 6.72 -5.29
C GLY A 71 -15.51 5.51 -5.46
N ARG A 72 -15.00 4.28 -5.23
CA ARG A 72 -15.80 3.05 -5.32
C ARG A 72 -16.83 2.95 -4.19
N LYS A 73 -17.92 2.24 -4.45
CA LYS A 73 -18.85 1.81 -3.41
C LYS A 73 -18.19 0.76 -2.50
N THR A 74 -18.72 0.57 -1.31
CA THR A 74 -18.21 -0.42 -0.34
C THR A 74 -18.28 -1.86 -0.85
N THR A 75 -19.20 -2.16 -1.77
CA THR A 75 -19.39 -3.46 -2.40
C THR A 75 -18.64 -3.65 -3.72
N GLU A 76 -18.02 -2.60 -4.27
CA GLU A 76 -17.28 -2.68 -5.52
C GLU A 76 -15.87 -3.21 -5.32
N ILE A 77 -15.47 -4.17 -6.15
CA ILE A 77 -14.12 -4.73 -6.23
C ILE A 77 -13.34 -3.96 -7.30
N ARG A 78 -12.04 -3.73 -7.08
CA ARG A 78 -11.16 -3.16 -8.09
C ARG A 78 -11.14 -4.06 -9.32
N PRO A 79 -10.99 -3.51 -10.55
CA PRO A 79 -10.84 -4.30 -11.75
C PRO A 79 -9.71 -5.34 -11.58
N ILE A 80 -10.02 -6.58 -11.93
CA ILE A 80 -9.07 -7.69 -11.90
C ILE A 80 -8.78 -8.07 -13.36
N TRP A 81 -7.49 -8.22 -13.65
CA TRP A 81 -7.01 -8.74 -14.91
C TRP A 81 -5.96 -9.81 -14.65
N ILE A 82 -5.99 -10.90 -15.41
CA ILE A 82 -5.11 -12.04 -15.23
C ILE A 82 -4.64 -12.51 -16.61
N GLU A 83 -3.34 -12.80 -16.70
CA GLU A 83 -2.72 -13.46 -17.85
C GLU A 83 -1.87 -14.64 -17.35
N THR A 84 -2.00 -15.78 -17.99
CA THR A 84 -1.23 -16.99 -17.68
C THR A 84 -0.20 -17.26 -18.77
N ASP A 85 0.79 -18.08 -18.45
CA ASP A 85 1.85 -18.52 -19.38
C ASP A 85 2.67 -17.37 -19.99
N CYS A 86 2.87 -16.31 -19.21
CA CYS A 86 3.59 -15.10 -19.63
C CYS A 86 5.13 -15.29 -19.68
N LEU A 87 5.67 -16.32 -19.03
CA LEU A 87 7.11 -16.61 -19.00
C LEU A 87 7.41 -18.01 -19.54
N PRO A 88 8.40 -18.15 -20.43
CA PRO A 88 8.72 -19.44 -21.05
C PRO A 88 9.56 -20.39 -20.20
N GLY A 89 10.16 -19.91 -19.11
CA GLY A 89 11.11 -20.70 -18.31
C GLY A 89 10.48 -21.55 -17.21
N PRO A 90 9.57 -21.04 -16.38
CA PRO A 90 8.94 -21.78 -15.31
C PRO A 90 7.86 -22.73 -15.85
N HIS A 91 7.48 -23.77 -15.08
CA HIS A 91 6.42 -24.68 -15.45
C HIS A 91 5.02 -24.05 -15.44
N GLY A 92 4.86 -22.96 -14.73
CA GLY A 92 3.66 -22.11 -14.77
C GLY A 92 4.01 -20.68 -14.41
N SER A 93 3.32 -19.73 -15.01
CA SER A 93 3.44 -18.31 -14.71
C SER A 93 2.10 -17.61 -14.86
N ALA A 94 1.86 -16.61 -14.03
CA ALA A 94 0.67 -15.77 -14.12
C ALA A 94 0.96 -14.36 -13.65
N ILE A 95 0.41 -13.39 -14.38
CA ILE A 95 0.32 -12.01 -13.93
C ILE A 95 -1.09 -11.79 -13.39
N PHE A 96 -1.18 -11.30 -12.18
CA PHE A 96 -2.42 -10.90 -11.54
C PHE A 96 -2.39 -9.40 -11.27
N THR A 97 -3.36 -8.68 -11.79
CA THR A 97 -3.50 -7.24 -11.60
C THR A 97 -4.83 -6.93 -10.94
N ARG A 98 -4.80 -6.11 -9.90
CA ARG A 98 -5.97 -5.60 -9.20
C ARG A 98 -5.84 -4.09 -9.02
N GLY A 99 -6.49 -3.33 -9.89
CA GLY A 99 -6.29 -1.89 -9.96
C GLY A 99 -4.83 -1.56 -10.28
N GLU A 100 -4.17 -0.82 -9.41
CA GLU A 100 -2.76 -0.41 -9.56
C GLU A 100 -1.76 -1.44 -9.00
N THR A 101 -2.25 -2.50 -8.35
CA THR A 101 -1.39 -3.52 -7.76
C THR A 101 -1.22 -4.69 -8.72
N GLN A 102 0.01 -5.10 -8.97
CA GLN A 102 0.34 -6.21 -9.83
C GLN A 102 1.24 -7.23 -9.11
N SER A 103 1.01 -8.50 -9.37
CA SER A 103 1.82 -9.61 -8.90
C SER A 103 2.17 -10.54 -10.05
N LEU A 104 3.44 -10.87 -10.19
CA LEU A 104 3.92 -11.93 -11.08
C LEU A 104 4.21 -13.16 -10.22
N SER A 105 3.47 -14.23 -10.48
CA SER A 105 3.63 -15.51 -9.80
C SER A 105 4.21 -16.55 -10.74
N THR A 106 5.15 -17.33 -10.26
CA THR A 106 5.75 -18.43 -11.04
C THR A 106 5.74 -19.73 -10.22
N VAL A 107 5.58 -20.84 -10.90
CA VAL A 107 5.64 -22.17 -10.31
C VAL A 107 6.68 -23.00 -11.05
N THR A 108 7.59 -23.60 -10.30
CA THR A 108 8.56 -24.55 -10.81
C THR A 108 8.40 -25.87 -10.07
N LEU A 109 8.18 -26.95 -10.81
CA LEU A 109 8.06 -28.29 -10.25
C LEU A 109 9.44 -28.95 -10.25
N GLY A 110 9.80 -29.55 -9.15
CA GLY A 110 11.05 -30.26 -8.97
C GLY A 110 10.85 -31.76 -8.74
N THR A 111 11.95 -32.48 -8.71
CA THR A 111 12.01 -33.92 -8.39
C THR A 111 12.34 -34.08 -6.90
N LYS A 112 12.40 -35.32 -6.41
CA LYS A 112 12.81 -35.61 -5.03
C LYS A 112 14.22 -35.09 -4.69
N SER A 113 15.12 -35.01 -5.67
CA SER A 113 16.47 -34.47 -5.49
C SER A 113 16.54 -32.97 -5.32
N ASP A 114 15.45 -32.25 -5.62
CA ASP A 114 15.34 -30.80 -5.51
C ASP A 114 14.75 -30.37 -4.16
N GLU A 115 14.40 -31.34 -3.28
CA GLU A 115 13.92 -31.03 -1.93
C GLU A 115 15.01 -30.30 -1.14
N LYS A 116 14.62 -29.25 -0.43
CA LYS A 116 15.54 -28.49 0.43
C LYS A 116 15.83 -29.30 1.70
N MET A 117 17.10 -29.65 1.90
CA MET A 117 17.55 -30.25 3.14
C MET A 117 17.60 -29.18 4.25
N ILE A 118 16.97 -29.52 5.38
CA ILE A 118 17.05 -28.73 6.61
C ILE A 118 17.98 -29.48 7.55
N ASP A 119 19.06 -28.82 7.95
CA ASP A 119 20.07 -29.37 8.87
C ASP A 119 20.34 -28.32 9.98
N ASP A 120 19.32 -28.13 10.81
CA ASP A 120 19.39 -27.25 11.99
C ASP A 120 19.64 -28.07 13.24
N VAL A 121 20.14 -27.42 14.30
CA VAL A 121 20.46 -28.04 15.59
C VAL A 121 19.27 -28.80 16.19
N LEU A 122 18.04 -28.33 15.97
CA LEU A 122 16.83 -28.92 16.50
C LEU A 122 15.97 -29.67 15.50
N ASN A 123 16.20 -29.45 14.20
CA ASN A 123 15.36 -30.02 13.13
C ASN A 123 16.24 -30.55 12.00
N HIS A 124 16.07 -31.84 11.70
CA HIS A 124 16.62 -32.46 10.51
C HIS A 124 15.48 -32.95 9.61
N GLY A 125 15.51 -32.64 8.34
CA GLY A 125 14.45 -33.05 7.42
C GLY A 125 14.56 -32.47 6.03
N TYR A 126 13.47 -32.65 5.26
CA TYR A 126 13.36 -32.14 3.91
C TYR A 126 12.09 -31.32 3.75
N GLU A 127 12.20 -30.18 3.11
CA GLU A 127 11.10 -29.31 2.79
C GLU A 127 10.78 -29.40 1.30
N ARG A 128 9.53 -29.75 0.98
CA ARG A 128 9.06 -30.00 -0.40
C ARG A 128 8.40 -28.81 -1.06
N PHE A 129 8.03 -27.81 -0.25
CA PHE A 129 7.36 -26.60 -0.73
C PHE A 129 8.15 -25.38 -0.28
N LEU A 130 8.56 -24.58 -1.25
CA LEU A 130 9.28 -23.33 -1.03
C LEU A 130 8.46 -22.18 -1.61
N LEU A 131 8.19 -21.18 -0.79
CA LEU A 131 7.56 -19.94 -1.23
C LEU A 131 8.53 -18.79 -1.06
N HIS A 132 8.85 -18.12 -2.16
CA HIS A 132 9.61 -16.88 -2.16
C HIS A 132 8.66 -15.73 -2.48
N TYR A 133 8.61 -14.74 -1.59
CA TYR A 133 7.82 -13.54 -1.77
C TYR A 133 8.73 -12.33 -1.84
N ASN A 134 8.95 -11.84 -3.06
CA ASN A 134 9.91 -10.79 -3.34
C ASN A 134 9.21 -9.51 -3.75
N PHE A 135 9.73 -8.38 -3.27
CA PHE A 135 9.32 -7.05 -3.71
C PHE A 135 10.40 -6.45 -4.60
N PRO A 136 10.04 -5.81 -5.73
CA PRO A 136 11.01 -5.03 -6.49
C PRO A 136 11.64 -3.95 -5.60
N PRO A 137 12.95 -3.67 -5.73
CA PRO A 137 13.65 -2.69 -4.89
C PRO A 137 13.14 -1.25 -5.05
N ILE A 138 12.33 -0.98 -6.06
CA ILE A 138 11.72 0.33 -6.33
C ILE A 138 10.58 0.68 -5.34
N LEU A 139 10.06 -0.31 -4.60
CA LEU A 139 8.96 -0.11 -3.65
C LEU A 139 9.39 0.43 -2.29
N HIS A 140 10.68 0.68 -2.08
CA HIS A 140 11.25 1.20 -0.83
C HIS A 140 11.63 2.69 -0.90
N ARG A 141 10.95 3.49 -1.74
CA ARG A 141 11.06 4.94 -1.72
C ARG A 141 9.85 5.58 -1.08
#